data_a7f4b047079bd209cd0de05b9ad31fca
#
_entry.id   a7f4b047079bd209cd0de05b9ad31fca
#
_cell.length_a   1.000
_cell.length_b   1.000
_cell.length_c   1.000
_cell.angle_alpha   90.00
_cell.angle_beta   90.00
_cell.angle_gamma   90.00
#
_symmetry.space_group_name_H-M   'P 1'
#
loop_
_entity.id
_entity.type
_entity.pdbx_description
1 polymer ?
#
loop_
_entity_poly.entity_id
_entity_poly.type
_entity_poly.pdbx_seq_one_letter_code
_entity_poly.pdbx_strand_id
1 'polypeptide(L)'
;DVRPGQTMGLVGESGCGKSITTLAIMGLTDEDEHLSGEVLWEGRDLLKMSKKEWFGLRGTDIAMVYQDALSSLNPSMLISAQMKQLTKRGGTRSAEELLELVGLDPKRTLESYPHELSGGQRQRVLIAMALTRDPKLVICDEPTTALDVTVQKQVIKLLNDLQAKLGFAMIFVSHDLALVAEVAHNITVMYAGQVIEQAPTKELLTNPIHEYTRGLLGSVLSIESGSGRLHQVPGAVPSPRDFPKGDRFAPRSSHPRIGLDTRPVFKRVPGTEHFYSELPDEVLKANGLTPHAEVM
;
A
#
# COMPACT_ATOMS: atom_id res chain seq x y z
N ASP A 1 -7.05 5.65 -9.25
CA ASP A 1 -7.73 4.49 -9.84
C ASP A 1 -6.85 3.25 -9.80
N VAL A 2 -7.48 2.08 -9.58
CA VAL A 2 -6.84 0.78 -9.72
C VAL A 2 -7.66 -0.04 -10.70
N ARG A 3 -7.02 -0.55 -11.76
CA ARG A 3 -7.70 -1.30 -12.83
C ARG A 3 -7.40 -2.80 -12.72
N PRO A 4 -8.26 -3.68 -13.25
CA PRO A 4 -7.98 -5.11 -13.32
C PRO A 4 -6.59 -5.39 -13.91
N GLY A 5 -5.84 -6.31 -13.32
CA GLY A 5 -4.48 -6.64 -13.73
C GLY A 5 -3.42 -5.58 -13.42
N GLN A 6 -3.77 -4.48 -12.73
CA GLN A 6 -2.83 -3.45 -12.33
C GLN A 6 -2.58 -3.45 -10.82
N THR A 7 -1.38 -3.02 -10.44
CA THR A 7 -0.99 -2.78 -9.06
C THR A 7 -0.80 -1.29 -8.83
N MET A 8 -1.47 -0.76 -7.81
CA MET A 8 -1.19 0.54 -7.23
C MET A 8 -0.34 0.37 -5.98
N GLY A 9 0.84 0.95 -5.97
CA GLY A 9 1.68 1.04 -4.79
C GLY A 9 1.27 2.21 -3.90
N LEU A 10 1.18 1.97 -2.61
CA LEU A 10 0.96 3.01 -1.61
C LEU A 10 2.16 3.04 -0.66
N VAL A 11 2.95 4.10 -0.73
CA VAL A 11 4.23 4.18 -0.02
C VAL A 11 4.33 5.42 0.87
N GLY A 12 5.10 5.31 1.94
CA GLY A 12 5.40 6.40 2.88
C GLY A 12 5.88 5.86 4.22
N GLU A 13 6.44 6.73 5.05
CA GLU A 13 6.95 6.36 6.38
C GLU A 13 5.86 5.77 7.28
N SER A 14 6.27 5.04 8.33
CA SER A 14 5.34 4.51 9.33
C SER A 14 4.52 5.64 9.96
N GLY A 15 3.23 5.39 10.22
CA GLY A 15 2.32 6.38 10.79
C GLY A 15 1.77 7.42 9.80
N CYS A 16 2.10 7.36 8.51
CA CYS A 16 1.58 8.32 7.52
C CYS A 16 0.13 8.06 7.06
N GLY A 17 -0.56 7.04 7.60
CA GLY A 17 -1.97 6.79 7.33
C GLY A 17 -2.27 5.71 6.27
N LYS A 18 -1.27 4.96 5.78
CA LYS A 18 -1.47 3.91 4.76
C LYS A 18 -2.48 2.85 5.18
N SER A 19 -2.25 2.21 6.33
CA SER A 19 -3.12 1.13 6.83
C SER A 19 -4.53 1.62 7.17
N ILE A 20 -4.69 2.82 7.75
CA ILE A 20 -6.02 3.38 7.99
C ILE A 20 -6.78 3.64 6.69
N THR A 21 -6.07 4.04 5.63
CA THR A 21 -6.66 4.20 4.29
C THR A 21 -7.16 2.87 3.73
N THR A 22 -6.38 1.80 3.86
CA THR A 22 -6.81 0.46 3.40
C THR A 22 -7.96 -0.09 4.22
N LEU A 23 -7.98 0.15 5.55
CA LEU A 23 -9.09 -0.21 6.42
C LEU A 23 -10.37 0.57 6.06
N ALA A 24 -10.25 1.85 5.71
CA ALA A 24 -11.38 2.66 5.23
C ALA A 24 -11.95 2.11 3.92
N ILE A 25 -11.10 1.72 2.96
CA ILE A 25 -11.50 1.05 1.70
C ILE A 25 -12.22 -0.27 2.00
N MET A 26 -11.81 -0.99 3.05
CA MET A 26 -12.43 -2.25 3.48
C MET A 26 -13.67 -2.05 4.36
N GLY A 27 -14.02 -0.82 4.75
CA GLY A 27 -15.08 -0.53 5.71
C GLY A 27 -14.82 -1.18 7.09
N LEU A 28 -13.55 -1.21 7.53
CA LEU A 28 -13.07 -1.81 8.78
C LEU A 28 -12.53 -0.76 9.75
N THR A 29 -12.92 0.49 9.58
CA THR A 29 -12.63 1.57 10.53
C THR A 29 -13.52 1.47 11.76
N ASP A 30 -13.08 2.07 12.86
CA ASP A 30 -13.86 2.10 14.09
C ASP A 30 -15.16 2.93 13.92
N GLU A 31 -16.19 2.61 14.70
CA GLU A 31 -17.52 3.29 14.59
C GLU A 31 -17.44 4.78 14.93
N ASP A 32 -16.46 5.18 15.74
CA ASP A 32 -16.23 6.59 16.14
C ASP A 32 -15.41 7.39 15.10
N GLU A 33 -14.89 6.73 14.06
CA GLU A 33 -14.12 7.40 13.01
C GLU A 33 -15.06 8.05 11.98
N HIS A 34 -14.83 9.33 11.73
CA HIS A 34 -15.61 10.08 10.75
C HIS A 34 -14.94 10.02 9.37
N LEU A 35 -15.54 9.29 8.45
CA LEU A 35 -15.12 9.21 7.06
C LEU A 35 -15.88 10.22 6.21
N SER A 36 -15.18 10.93 5.31
CA SER A 36 -15.77 11.87 4.36
C SER A 36 -15.16 11.68 2.97
N GLY A 37 -15.87 12.15 1.94
CA GLY A 37 -15.52 11.93 0.55
C GLY A 37 -16.23 10.71 -0.03
N GLU A 38 -15.59 10.00 -0.95
CA GLU A 38 -16.16 8.82 -1.60
C GLU A 38 -15.08 7.79 -1.94
N VAL A 39 -15.46 6.51 -1.89
CA VAL A 39 -14.64 5.40 -2.37
C VAL A 39 -15.50 4.61 -3.36
N LEU A 40 -15.18 4.72 -4.64
CA LEU A 40 -15.98 4.11 -5.70
C LEU A 40 -15.48 2.70 -6.04
N TRP A 41 -16.37 1.72 -5.90
CA TRP A 41 -16.20 0.35 -6.34
C TRP A 41 -17.23 0.03 -7.44
N GLU A 42 -16.78 -0.15 -8.66
CA GLU A 42 -17.65 -0.38 -9.82
C GLU A 42 -18.82 0.64 -9.88
N GLY A 43 -18.54 1.91 -9.60
CA GLY A 43 -19.51 3.01 -9.59
C GLY A 43 -20.37 3.14 -8.31
N ARG A 44 -20.20 2.25 -7.32
CA ARG A 44 -20.89 2.34 -6.03
C ARG A 44 -19.97 2.91 -4.96
N ASP A 45 -20.47 3.84 -4.17
CA ASP A 45 -19.74 4.43 -3.06
C ASP A 45 -19.72 3.47 -1.85
N LEU A 46 -18.55 2.93 -1.55
CA LEU A 46 -18.33 1.99 -0.45
C LEU A 46 -18.62 2.63 0.92
N LEU A 47 -18.40 3.93 1.09
CA LEU A 47 -18.62 4.62 2.37
C LEU A 47 -20.11 4.69 2.73
N LYS A 48 -21.01 4.52 1.76
CA LYS A 48 -22.47 4.51 1.96
C LYS A 48 -23.06 3.11 2.10
N MET A 49 -22.23 2.06 2.06
CA MET A 49 -22.71 0.69 2.14
C MET A 49 -23.13 0.30 3.56
N SER A 50 -24.23 -0.43 3.64
CA SER A 50 -24.67 -1.06 4.89
C SER A 50 -23.76 -2.23 5.30
N LYS A 51 -23.80 -2.61 6.59
CA LYS A 51 -23.06 -3.79 7.10
C LYS A 51 -23.39 -5.07 6.31
N LYS A 52 -24.62 -5.23 5.84
CA LYS A 52 -25.07 -6.39 5.03
C LYS A 52 -24.43 -6.41 3.64
N GLU A 53 -24.35 -5.27 2.98
CA GLU A 53 -23.69 -5.14 1.67
C GLU A 53 -22.20 -5.41 1.78
N TRP A 54 -21.54 -4.88 2.83
CA TRP A 54 -20.14 -5.16 3.13
C TRP A 54 -19.88 -6.65 3.36
N PHE A 55 -20.79 -7.36 4.02
CA PHE A 55 -20.65 -8.80 4.22
C PHE A 55 -20.64 -9.58 2.89
N GLY A 56 -21.36 -9.10 1.88
CA GLY A 56 -21.35 -9.67 0.52
C GLY A 56 -20.08 -9.34 -0.28
N LEU A 57 -19.41 -8.22 0.02
CA LEU A 57 -18.28 -7.72 -0.76
C LEU A 57 -16.92 -8.22 -0.22
N ARG A 58 -16.75 -8.22 1.12
CA ARG A 58 -15.51 -8.64 1.77
C ARG A 58 -15.23 -10.12 1.57
N GLY A 59 -14.02 -10.42 1.14
CA GLY A 59 -13.55 -11.77 0.86
C GLY A 59 -14.19 -12.40 -0.39
N THR A 60 -15.11 -11.70 -1.06
CA THR A 60 -15.70 -12.12 -2.34
C THR A 60 -15.09 -11.28 -3.48
N ASP A 61 -15.38 -9.99 -3.52
CA ASP A 61 -14.86 -9.10 -4.55
C ASP A 61 -13.56 -8.40 -4.09
N ILE A 62 -13.47 -8.08 -2.80
CA ILE A 62 -12.30 -7.41 -2.21
C ILE A 62 -11.75 -8.28 -1.07
N ALA A 63 -10.49 -8.67 -1.18
CA ALA A 63 -9.78 -9.42 -0.14
C ALA A 63 -8.59 -8.61 0.38
N MET A 64 -8.16 -8.94 1.60
CA MET A 64 -7.02 -8.27 2.24
C MET A 64 -6.04 -9.30 2.81
N VAL A 65 -4.76 -9.06 2.57
CA VAL A 65 -3.63 -9.76 3.19
C VAL A 65 -3.02 -8.79 4.19
N TYR A 66 -3.09 -9.14 5.46
CA TYR A 66 -2.63 -8.30 6.58
C TYR A 66 -1.13 -8.41 6.81
N GLN A 67 -0.57 -7.41 7.47
CA GLN A 67 0.86 -7.27 7.78
C GLN A 67 1.42 -8.43 8.59
N ASP A 68 0.71 -8.88 9.63
CA ASP A 68 1.19 -9.92 10.54
C ASP A 68 0.51 -11.28 10.26
N ALA A 69 1.26 -12.15 9.60
CA ALA A 69 0.80 -13.50 9.29
C ALA A 69 0.60 -14.36 10.55
N LEU A 70 1.32 -14.08 11.64
CA LEU A 70 1.20 -14.88 12.87
C LEU A 70 -0.09 -14.56 13.60
N SER A 71 -0.45 -13.29 13.73
CA SER A 71 -1.68 -12.87 14.39
C SER A 71 -2.93 -13.11 13.53
N SER A 72 -2.78 -13.19 12.22
CA SER A 72 -3.88 -13.41 11.27
C SER A 72 -4.34 -14.87 11.20
N LEU A 73 -3.50 -15.83 11.59
CA LEU A 73 -3.83 -17.24 11.66
C LEU A 73 -4.16 -17.64 13.10
N ASN A 74 -5.19 -18.46 13.27
CA ASN A 74 -5.51 -19.00 14.59
C ASN A 74 -4.46 -20.03 15.03
N PRO A 75 -3.62 -19.77 16.06
CA PRO A 75 -2.52 -20.64 16.44
C PRO A 75 -2.96 -22.02 16.96
N SER A 76 -4.20 -22.14 17.42
CA SER A 76 -4.77 -23.37 17.99
C SER A 76 -5.50 -24.26 16.99
N MET A 77 -5.51 -23.86 15.70
CA MET A 77 -6.21 -24.61 14.65
C MET A 77 -5.26 -25.01 13.53
N LEU A 78 -5.41 -26.25 13.05
CA LEU A 78 -4.74 -26.72 11.83
C LEU A 78 -5.09 -25.81 10.64
N ILE A 79 -4.15 -25.68 9.71
CA ILE A 79 -4.39 -24.91 8.47
C ILE A 79 -5.58 -25.49 7.69
N SER A 80 -5.75 -26.82 7.65
CA SER A 80 -6.91 -27.47 7.02
C SER A 80 -8.24 -26.99 7.59
N ALA A 81 -8.34 -26.86 8.91
CA ALA A 81 -9.57 -26.41 9.56
C ALA A 81 -9.88 -24.95 9.24
N GLN A 82 -8.87 -24.09 9.20
CA GLN A 82 -9.02 -22.68 8.85
C GLN A 82 -9.41 -22.50 7.39
N MET A 83 -8.74 -23.17 6.46
CA MET A 83 -9.08 -23.10 5.04
C MET A 83 -10.49 -23.67 4.76
N LYS A 84 -10.88 -24.76 5.42
CA LYS A 84 -12.21 -25.33 5.30
C LYS A 84 -13.33 -24.36 5.71
N GLN A 85 -13.08 -23.50 6.71
CA GLN A 85 -14.07 -22.46 7.08
C GLN A 85 -14.27 -21.46 5.95
N LEU A 86 -13.22 -21.10 5.22
CA LEU A 86 -13.28 -20.15 4.11
C LEU A 86 -13.92 -20.78 2.87
N THR A 87 -13.49 -21.97 2.48
CA THR A 87 -14.01 -22.66 1.28
C THR A 87 -15.50 -22.99 1.42
N LYS A 88 -15.98 -23.37 2.62
CA LYS A 88 -17.42 -23.56 2.88
C LYS A 88 -18.28 -22.31 2.68
N ARG A 89 -17.71 -21.12 2.75
CA ARG A 89 -18.41 -19.86 2.56
C ARG A 89 -18.50 -19.41 1.10
N GLY A 90 -18.26 -20.31 0.14
CA GLY A 90 -18.35 -20.04 -1.29
C GLY A 90 -17.01 -19.97 -2.01
N GLY A 91 -16.01 -20.75 -1.53
CA GLY A 91 -14.74 -20.89 -2.24
C GLY A 91 -14.90 -21.53 -3.62
N THR A 92 -14.17 -21.02 -4.59
CA THR A 92 -14.18 -21.49 -5.99
C THR A 92 -13.15 -22.59 -6.24
N ARG A 93 -12.15 -22.70 -5.33
CA ARG A 93 -11.06 -23.71 -5.38
C ARG A 93 -11.00 -24.52 -4.10
N SER A 94 -10.43 -25.72 -4.18
CA SER A 94 -10.12 -26.52 -3.00
C SER A 94 -8.95 -25.91 -2.21
N ALA A 95 -8.78 -26.34 -0.97
CA ALA A 95 -7.65 -25.92 -0.15
C ALA A 95 -6.32 -26.39 -0.75
N GLU A 96 -6.31 -27.58 -1.32
CA GLU A 96 -5.16 -28.17 -2.01
C GLU A 96 -4.74 -27.33 -3.21
N GLU A 97 -5.68 -27.02 -4.10
CA GLU A 97 -5.43 -26.17 -5.28
C GLU A 97 -4.90 -24.79 -4.89
N LEU A 98 -5.44 -24.18 -3.82
CA LEU A 98 -4.97 -22.89 -3.33
C LEU A 98 -3.54 -22.94 -2.79
N LEU A 99 -3.18 -24.03 -2.08
CA LEU A 99 -1.83 -24.19 -1.56
C LEU A 99 -0.82 -24.49 -2.67
N GLU A 100 -1.18 -25.31 -3.65
CA GLU A 100 -0.36 -25.52 -4.85
C GLU A 100 -0.13 -24.19 -5.61
N LEU A 101 -1.17 -23.38 -5.74
CA LEU A 101 -1.11 -22.08 -6.41
C LEU A 101 -0.08 -21.13 -5.79
N VAL A 102 0.13 -21.20 -4.47
CA VAL A 102 1.14 -20.42 -3.75
C VAL A 102 2.46 -21.18 -3.54
N GLY A 103 2.63 -22.35 -4.16
CA GLY A 103 3.86 -23.12 -4.14
C GLY A 103 4.15 -23.79 -2.79
N LEU A 104 3.11 -24.23 -2.07
CA LEU A 104 3.21 -25.02 -0.85
C LEU A 104 2.76 -26.45 -1.10
N ASP A 105 3.39 -27.42 -0.42
CA ASP A 105 2.93 -28.80 -0.38
C ASP A 105 1.60 -28.88 0.38
N PRO A 106 0.49 -29.25 -0.27
CA PRO A 106 -0.82 -29.26 0.36
C PRO A 106 -0.91 -30.21 1.54
N LYS A 107 -0.43 -31.45 1.38
CA LYS A 107 -0.56 -32.48 2.40
C LYS A 107 0.12 -32.06 3.70
N ARG A 108 1.38 -31.65 3.60
CA ARG A 108 2.17 -31.21 4.75
C ARG A 108 1.55 -29.95 5.38
N THR A 109 1.17 -28.97 4.56
CA THR A 109 0.69 -27.68 5.04
C THR A 109 -0.67 -27.80 5.73
N LEU A 110 -1.59 -28.60 5.18
CA LEU A 110 -2.94 -28.79 5.75
C LEU A 110 -2.90 -29.50 7.12
N GLU A 111 -1.92 -30.37 7.35
CA GLU A 111 -1.72 -31.08 8.60
C GLU A 111 -0.91 -30.28 9.63
N SER A 112 -0.44 -29.07 9.29
CA SER A 112 0.37 -28.22 10.17
C SER A 112 -0.45 -27.20 10.93
N TYR A 113 0.04 -26.84 12.12
CA TYR A 113 -0.36 -25.63 12.83
C TYR A 113 0.44 -24.42 12.34
N PRO A 114 -0.05 -23.16 12.51
CA PRO A 114 0.67 -21.96 12.08
C PRO A 114 2.10 -21.84 12.63
N HIS A 115 2.33 -22.25 13.87
CA HIS A 115 3.65 -22.18 14.51
C HIS A 115 4.68 -23.18 13.95
N GLU A 116 4.24 -24.22 13.25
CA GLU A 116 5.10 -25.21 12.58
C GLU A 116 5.56 -24.74 11.19
N LEU A 117 5.00 -23.66 10.68
CA LEU A 117 5.33 -23.06 9.39
C LEU A 117 6.35 -21.93 9.55
N SER A 118 7.25 -21.78 8.57
CA SER A 118 8.12 -20.60 8.50
C SER A 118 7.29 -19.31 8.24
N GLY A 119 7.91 -18.13 8.47
CA GLY A 119 7.25 -16.84 8.17
C GLY A 119 6.76 -16.74 6.74
N GLY A 120 7.60 -17.10 5.78
CA GLY A 120 7.23 -17.10 4.36
C GLY A 120 6.14 -18.12 4.01
N GLN A 121 6.12 -19.28 4.65
CA GLN A 121 5.05 -20.26 4.46
C GLN A 121 3.72 -19.74 5.03
N ARG A 122 3.71 -19.15 6.23
CA ARG A 122 2.52 -18.51 6.80
C ARG A 122 1.98 -17.42 5.90
N GLN A 123 2.87 -16.56 5.36
CA GLN A 123 2.48 -15.51 4.43
C GLN A 123 1.83 -16.06 3.16
N ARG A 124 2.39 -17.13 2.59
CA ARG A 124 1.80 -17.83 1.43
C ARG A 124 0.44 -18.43 1.75
N VAL A 125 0.25 -19.00 2.94
CA VAL A 125 -1.06 -19.49 3.40
C VAL A 125 -2.08 -18.36 3.46
N LEU A 126 -1.72 -17.18 3.99
CA LEU A 126 -2.62 -16.01 4.01
C LEU A 126 -2.99 -15.54 2.61
N ILE A 127 -2.03 -15.51 1.69
CA ILE A 127 -2.28 -15.18 0.29
C ILE A 127 -3.26 -16.20 -0.32
N ALA A 128 -3.06 -17.50 -0.09
CA ALA A 128 -3.96 -18.55 -0.53
C ALA A 128 -5.38 -18.37 0.02
N MET A 129 -5.51 -18.04 1.31
CA MET A 129 -6.79 -17.77 1.96
C MET A 129 -7.50 -16.55 1.36
N ALA A 130 -6.76 -15.47 1.05
CA ALA A 130 -7.31 -14.29 0.41
C ALA A 130 -7.87 -14.59 -1.00
N LEU A 131 -7.28 -15.54 -1.71
CA LEU A 131 -7.68 -15.94 -3.08
C LEU A 131 -8.81 -16.98 -3.13
N THR A 132 -9.37 -17.38 -1.99
CA THR A 132 -10.37 -18.48 -1.90
C THR A 132 -11.59 -18.26 -2.78
N ARG A 133 -11.99 -17.02 -3.04
CA ARG A 133 -13.21 -16.66 -3.79
C ARG A 133 -12.94 -15.88 -5.06
N ASP A 134 -11.73 -15.96 -5.61
CA ASP A 134 -11.32 -15.22 -6.80
C ASP A 134 -11.64 -13.71 -6.73
N PRO A 135 -11.09 -12.97 -5.73
CA PRO A 135 -11.39 -11.56 -5.57
C PRO A 135 -10.93 -10.75 -6.79
N LYS A 136 -11.67 -9.69 -7.09
CA LYS A 136 -11.30 -8.73 -8.15
C LYS A 136 -10.22 -7.75 -7.68
N LEU A 137 -10.15 -7.49 -6.37
CA LEU A 137 -9.15 -6.63 -5.73
C LEU A 137 -8.53 -7.35 -4.53
N VAL A 138 -7.20 -7.36 -4.48
CA VAL A 138 -6.43 -7.82 -3.32
C VAL A 138 -5.66 -6.63 -2.75
N ILE A 139 -5.89 -6.33 -1.47
CA ILE A 139 -5.13 -5.33 -0.73
C ILE A 139 -4.06 -6.05 0.08
N CYS A 140 -2.80 -5.76 -0.17
CA CYS A 140 -1.66 -6.30 0.58
C CYS A 140 -1.09 -5.20 1.46
N ASP A 141 -1.40 -5.23 2.77
CA ASP A 141 -0.90 -4.23 3.72
C ASP A 141 0.38 -4.73 4.38
N GLU A 142 1.50 -4.18 3.94
CA GLU A 142 2.86 -4.52 4.37
C GLU A 142 3.13 -6.05 4.41
N PRO A 143 2.86 -6.80 3.34
CA PRO A 143 2.81 -8.27 3.38
C PRO A 143 4.18 -8.93 3.58
N THR A 144 5.26 -8.16 3.66
CA THR A 144 6.64 -8.68 3.75
C THR A 144 7.44 -8.13 4.92
N THR A 145 6.87 -7.27 5.76
CA THR A 145 7.61 -6.51 6.81
C THR A 145 8.32 -7.41 7.84
N ALA A 146 7.79 -8.58 8.15
CA ALA A 146 8.37 -9.51 9.11
C ALA A 146 9.22 -10.64 8.48
N LEU A 147 9.61 -10.48 7.20
CA LEU A 147 10.33 -11.49 6.44
C LEU A 147 11.77 -11.04 6.14
N ASP A 148 12.69 -12.00 6.03
CA ASP A 148 14.03 -11.70 5.52
C ASP A 148 14.00 -11.33 4.02
N VAL A 149 15.06 -10.66 3.55
CA VAL A 149 15.14 -10.10 2.18
C VAL A 149 14.91 -11.16 1.09
N THR A 150 15.42 -12.37 1.30
CA THR A 150 15.28 -13.46 0.32
C THR A 150 13.84 -13.91 0.23
N VAL A 151 13.17 -14.11 1.36
CA VAL A 151 11.76 -14.52 1.43
C VAL A 151 10.85 -13.39 0.95
N GLN A 152 11.18 -12.11 1.24
CA GLN A 152 10.46 -10.95 0.68
C GLN A 152 10.41 -11.03 -0.85
N LYS A 153 11.57 -11.20 -1.52
CA LYS A 153 11.63 -11.31 -2.99
C LYS A 153 10.79 -12.47 -3.53
N GLN A 154 10.77 -13.60 -2.83
CA GLN A 154 9.95 -14.73 -3.22
C GLN A 154 8.44 -14.45 -3.11
N VAL A 155 8.00 -13.76 -2.05
CA VAL A 155 6.60 -13.36 -1.87
C VAL A 155 6.19 -12.32 -2.91
N ILE A 156 7.05 -11.35 -3.22
CA ILE A 156 6.82 -10.36 -4.26
C ILE A 156 6.66 -11.03 -5.63
N LYS A 157 7.59 -11.91 -5.98
CA LYS A 157 7.50 -12.68 -7.23
C LYS A 157 6.20 -13.47 -7.29
N LEU A 158 5.84 -14.16 -6.20
CA LEU A 158 4.58 -14.92 -6.12
C LEU A 158 3.36 -14.02 -6.38
N LEU A 159 3.28 -12.85 -5.75
CA LEU A 159 2.15 -11.92 -5.94
C LEU A 159 2.05 -11.44 -7.39
N ASN A 160 3.17 -11.12 -8.03
CA ASN A 160 3.22 -10.75 -9.44
C ASN A 160 2.76 -11.89 -10.36
N ASP A 161 3.26 -13.11 -10.12
CA ASP A 161 2.88 -14.30 -10.90
C ASP A 161 1.38 -14.62 -10.73
N LEU A 162 0.84 -14.50 -9.51
CA LEU A 162 -0.58 -14.68 -9.22
C LEU A 162 -1.45 -13.62 -9.88
N GLN A 163 -1.05 -12.35 -9.83
CA GLN A 163 -1.76 -11.27 -10.48
C GLN A 163 -1.81 -11.45 -12.00
N ALA A 164 -0.67 -11.78 -12.61
CA ALA A 164 -0.61 -12.04 -14.06
C ALA A 164 -1.49 -13.24 -14.46
N LYS A 165 -1.57 -14.28 -13.61
CA LYS A 165 -2.35 -15.49 -13.86
C LYS A 165 -3.85 -15.30 -13.63
N LEU A 166 -4.24 -14.56 -12.58
CA LEU A 166 -5.62 -14.46 -12.11
C LEU A 166 -6.30 -13.13 -12.52
N GLY A 167 -5.54 -12.12 -12.89
CA GLY A 167 -6.04 -10.84 -13.42
C GLY A 167 -6.65 -9.89 -12.38
N PHE A 168 -6.51 -10.13 -11.08
CA PHE A 168 -7.03 -9.23 -10.05
C PHE A 168 -6.27 -7.90 -10.02
N ALA A 169 -6.96 -6.84 -9.58
CA ALA A 169 -6.33 -5.58 -9.22
C ALA A 169 -5.63 -5.71 -7.87
N MET A 170 -4.51 -5.01 -7.65
CA MET A 170 -3.81 -5.05 -6.38
C MET A 170 -3.52 -3.64 -5.85
N ILE A 171 -3.74 -3.44 -4.54
CA ILE A 171 -3.17 -2.32 -3.79
C ILE A 171 -2.07 -2.90 -2.92
N PHE A 172 -0.83 -2.47 -3.17
CA PHE A 172 0.34 -2.94 -2.45
C PHE A 172 0.89 -1.83 -1.56
N VAL A 173 0.80 -2.02 -0.26
CA VAL A 173 1.23 -1.04 0.75
C VAL A 173 2.57 -1.46 1.33
N SER A 174 3.53 -0.53 1.35
CA SER A 174 4.82 -0.72 2.00
C SER A 174 5.41 0.62 2.42
N HIS A 175 6.36 0.60 3.34
CA HIS A 175 7.22 1.73 3.63
C HIS A 175 8.49 1.74 2.77
N ASP A 176 8.75 0.68 2.02
CA ASP A 176 9.91 0.52 1.13
C ASP A 176 9.52 0.83 -0.31
N LEU A 177 9.97 1.99 -0.81
CA LEU A 177 9.70 2.44 -2.17
C LEU A 177 10.35 1.54 -3.24
N ALA A 178 11.53 0.96 -2.97
CA ALA A 178 12.19 0.05 -3.90
C ALA A 178 11.34 -1.21 -4.09
N LEU A 179 10.85 -1.77 -3.00
CA LEU A 179 9.99 -2.95 -3.03
C LEU A 179 8.66 -2.68 -3.77
N VAL A 180 8.06 -1.51 -3.53
CA VAL A 180 6.84 -1.10 -4.24
C VAL A 180 7.10 -0.94 -5.74
N ALA A 181 8.26 -0.41 -6.11
CA ALA A 181 8.63 -0.23 -7.51
C ALA A 181 8.77 -1.54 -8.29
N GLU A 182 9.06 -2.67 -7.61
CA GLU A 182 9.14 -4.00 -8.24
C GLU A 182 7.75 -4.55 -8.64
N VAL A 183 6.66 -4.07 -8.03
CA VAL A 183 5.32 -4.62 -8.24
C VAL A 183 4.32 -3.61 -8.80
N ALA A 184 4.51 -2.33 -8.55
CA ALA A 184 3.51 -1.32 -8.85
C ALA A 184 3.61 -0.78 -10.28
N HIS A 185 2.46 -0.62 -10.93
CA HIS A 185 2.32 0.09 -12.20
C HIS A 185 2.25 1.61 -11.97
N ASN A 186 1.58 2.00 -10.89
CA ASN A 186 1.47 3.38 -10.42
C ASN A 186 1.80 3.42 -8.93
N ILE A 187 2.44 4.49 -8.50
CA ILE A 187 2.79 4.70 -7.09
C ILE A 187 2.12 5.96 -6.58
N THR A 188 1.52 5.85 -5.40
CA THR A 188 1.00 6.96 -4.61
C THR A 188 1.85 7.11 -3.36
N VAL A 189 2.45 8.27 -3.19
CA VAL A 189 3.29 8.60 -2.04
C VAL A 189 2.47 9.36 -1.01
N MET A 190 2.46 8.84 0.22
CA MET A 190 1.77 9.47 1.36
C MET A 190 2.76 10.01 2.37
N TYR A 191 2.45 11.19 2.90
CA TYR A 191 3.15 11.80 4.02
C TYR A 191 2.14 12.40 5.00
N ALA A 192 2.28 12.07 6.29
CA ALA A 192 1.48 12.66 7.38
C ALA A 192 -0.04 12.70 7.08
N GLY A 193 -0.60 11.64 6.51
CA GLY A 193 -2.03 11.51 6.17
C GLY A 193 -2.47 12.21 4.88
N GLN A 194 -1.54 12.65 4.06
CA GLN A 194 -1.84 13.31 2.77
C GLN A 194 -1.15 12.59 1.62
N VAL A 195 -1.82 12.50 0.47
CA VAL A 195 -1.16 12.14 -0.79
C VAL A 195 -0.36 13.35 -1.24
N ILE A 196 0.93 13.15 -1.46
CA ILE A 196 1.83 14.24 -1.85
C ILE A 196 2.35 14.11 -3.28
N GLU A 197 2.41 12.88 -3.80
CA GLU A 197 2.80 12.62 -5.18
C GLU A 197 2.19 11.32 -5.68
N GLN A 198 1.81 11.28 -6.95
CA GLN A 198 1.27 10.09 -7.60
C GLN A 198 1.65 10.11 -9.07
N ALA A 199 2.25 9.01 -9.56
CA ALA A 199 2.62 8.88 -10.97
C ALA A 199 2.73 7.40 -11.39
N PRO A 200 2.81 7.12 -12.70
CA PRO A 200 3.32 5.86 -13.21
C PRO A 200 4.70 5.56 -12.60
N THR A 201 4.94 4.32 -12.23
CA THR A 201 6.16 3.93 -11.48
C THR A 201 7.44 4.43 -12.15
N LYS A 202 7.58 4.22 -13.45
CA LYS A 202 8.76 4.66 -14.20
C LYS A 202 8.96 6.18 -14.10
N GLU A 203 7.89 6.95 -14.23
CA GLU A 203 7.95 8.41 -14.18
C GLU A 203 8.32 8.91 -12.78
N LEU A 204 7.70 8.35 -11.75
CA LEU A 204 8.01 8.71 -10.36
C LEU A 204 9.46 8.43 -9.99
N LEU A 205 10.03 7.31 -10.49
CA LEU A 205 11.43 6.94 -10.21
C LEU A 205 12.43 7.80 -10.97
N THR A 206 12.10 8.24 -12.20
CA THR A 206 13.02 9.00 -13.05
C THR A 206 12.88 10.51 -12.87
N ASN A 207 11.71 11.00 -12.49
CA ASN A 207 11.41 12.42 -12.38
C ASN A 207 10.54 12.74 -11.15
N PRO A 208 10.98 12.40 -9.92
CA PRO A 208 10.25 12.73 -8.71
C PRO A 208 10.21 14.25 -8.49
N ILE A 209 9.03 14.79 -8.20
CA ILE A 209 8.83 16.24 -8.06
C ILE A 209 8.88 16.66 -6.60
N HIS A 210 8.15 15.97 -5.73
CA HIS A 210 8.08 16.35 -4.32
C HIS A 210 9.39 16.05 -3.59
N GLU A 211 9.84 16.97 -2.75
CA GLU A 211 11.12 16.84 -2.01
C GLU A 211 11.16 15.58 -1.15
N TYR A 212 10.05 15.21 -0.52
CA TYR A 212 9.94 13.96 0.25
C TYR A 212 10.15 12.72 -0.61
N THR A 213 9.55 12.67 -1.81
CA THR A 213 9.72 11.55 -2.74
C THR A 213 11.18 11.42 -3.19
N ARG A 214 11.84 12.56 -3.49
CA ARG A 214 13.28 12.59 -3.80
C ARG A 214 14.12 12.06 -2.64
N GLY A 215 13.76 12.42 -1.42
CA GLY A 215 14.43 11.93 -0.22
C GLY A 215 14.26 10.42 -0.01
N LEU A 216 13.07 9.87 -0.23
CA LEU A 216 12.83 8.43 -0.19
C LEU A 216 13.65 7.68 -1.24
N LEU A 217 13.68 8.16 -2.48
CA LEU A 217 14.48 7.58 -3.57
C LEU A 217 15.98 7.69 -3.31
N GLY A 218 16.44 8.82 -2.78
CA GLY A 218 17.84 9.03 -2.44
C GLY A 218 18.36 8.04 -1.40
N SER A 219 17.52 7.58 -0.46
CA SER A 219 17.88 6.56 0.50
C SER A 219 18.04 5.17 -0.14
N VAL A 220 17.22 4.84 -1.13
CA VAL A 220 17.31 3.57 -1.89
C VAL A 220 18.57 3.53 -2.75
N LEU A 221 18.81 4.56 -3.55
CA LEU A 221 19.95 4.63 -4.48
C LEU A 221 21.30 4.66 -3.75
N SER A 222 21.37 5.24 -2.54
CA SER A 222 22.60 5.27 -1.76
C SER A 222 22.97 3.91 -1.16
N ILE A 223 21.98 3.05 -0.87
CA ILE A 223 22.22 1.66 -0.43
C ILE A 223 22.79 0.84 -1.59
N GLU A 224 22.24 0.98 -2.81
CA GLU A 224 22.69 0.24 -3.99
C GLU A 224 24.06 0.69 -4.49
N SER A 225 24.37 1.99 -4.42
CA SER A 225 25.63 2.54 -4.93
C SER A 225 26.81 2.42 -3.96
N GLY A 226 26.58 2.00 -2.70
CA GLY A 226 27.64 1.91 -1.69
C GLY A 226 28.28 3.26 -1.34
N SER A 227 27.72 4.39 -1.81
CA SER A 227 28.17 5.73 -1.49
C SER A 227 27.81 6.04 -0.05
N GLY A 228 28.79 6.15 0.83
CA GLY A 228 28.65 6.19 2.30
C GLY A 228 27.91 7.39 2.90
N ARG A 229 27.02 8.05 2.19
CA ARG A 229 26.15 9.09 2.71
C ARG A 229 24.70 8.79 2.32
N LEU A 230 23.96 8.22 3.25
CA LEU A 230 22.51 8.03 3.12
C LEU A 230 21.83 9.41 3.04
N HIS A 231 21.19 9.70 1.92
CA HIS A 231 20.28 10.84 1.82
C HIS A 231 18.95 10.46 2.49
N GLN A 232 18.88 10.65 3.79
CA GLN A 232 17.62 10.52 4.52
C GLN A 232 16.90 11.86 4.57
N VAL A 233 15.56 11.80 4.48
CA VAL A 233 14.72 12.97 4.78
C VAL A 233 14.95 13.36 6.24
N PRO A 234 15.39 14.60 6.54
CA PRO A 234 15.72 14.99 7.90
C PRO A 234 14.50 14.98 8.83
N GLY A 235 14.70 14.69 10.11
CA GLY A 235 13.68 14.71 11.13
C GLY A 235 12.75 13.46 11.08
N ALA A 236 11.64 13.53 11.81
CA ALA A 236 10.61 12.49 11.87
C ALA A 236 9.25 13.03 11.43
N VAL A 237 8.34 12.14 11.03
CA VAL A 237 6.94 12.52 10.76
C VAL A 237 6.35 13.09 12.04
N PRO A 238 5.76 14.29 12.02
CA PRO A 238 5.14 14.86 13.20
C PRO A 238 3.93 14.02 13.66
N SER A 239 3.64 14.08 14.96
CA SER A 239 2.41 13.49 15.50
C SER A 239 1.18 14.18 14.89
N PRO A 240 0.04 13.50 14.71
CA PRO A 240 -1.19 14.14 14.22
C PRO A 240 -1.63 15.37 15.02
N ARG A 241 -1.27 15.44 16.31
CA ARG A 241 -1.54 16.59 17.19
C ARG A 241 -0.68 17.81 16.87
N ASP A 242 0.47 17.59 16.24
CA ASP A 242 1.48 18.59 15.96
C ASP A 242 1.54 18.96 14.47
N PHE A 243 0.57 18.49 13.68
CA PHE A 243 0.51 18.83 12.25
C PHE A 243 0.36 20.33 12.05
N PRO A 244 1.17 20.95 11.18
CA PRO A 244 0.93 22.31 10.70
C PRO A 244 -0.48 22.43 10.11
N LYS A 245 -1.07 23.60 10.20
CA LYS A 245 -2.37 23.89 9.58
C LYS A 245 -2.31 23.86 8.05
N GLY A 246 -1.15 24.17 7.51
CA GLY A 246 -0.86 24.19 6.07
C GLY A 246 -0.16 22.92 5.59
N ASP A 247 1.01 23.11 4.99
CA ASP A 247 1.84 22.02 4.48
C ASP A 247 2.47 21.20 5.63
N ARG A 248 2.06 19.95 5.74
CA ARG A 248 2.55 19.06 6.79
C ARG A 248 4.02 18.66 6.61
N PHE A 249 4.55 18.76 5.38
CA PHE A 249 5.95 18.51 5.10
C PHE A 249 6.84 19.73 5.35
N ALA A 250 6.30 20.94 5.39
CA ALA A 250 7.06 22.19 5.56
C ALA A 250 8.16 22.11 6.64
N PRO A 251 7.93 21.56 7.86
CA PRO A 251 8.97 21.50 8.89
C PRO A 251 10.22 20.66 8.51
N ARG A 252 10.08 19.78 7.53
CA ARG A 252 11.15 18.88 7.04
C ARG A 252 11.67 19.25 5.66
N SER A 253 11.08 20.26 5.03
CA SER A 253 11.47 20.74 3.70
C SER A 253 12.76 21.55 3.77
N SER A 254 13.35 21.83 2.60
CA SER A 254 14.47 22.76 2.46
C SER A 254 14.13 24.20 2.93
N HIS A 255 12.83 24.51 3.06
CA HIS A 255 12.33 25.82 3.49
C HIS A 255 11.33 25.70 4.67
N PRO A 256 11.77 25.29 5.87
CA PRO A 256 10.91 24.79 6.95
C PRO A 256 9.96 25.83 7.57
N ARG A 257 10.07 27.12 7.17
CA ARG A 257 9.18 28.19 7.63
C ARG A 257 8.13 28.60 6.61
N ILE A 258 8.22 28.08 5.36
CA ILE A 258 7.30 28.42 4.28
C ILE A 258 6.18 27.38 4.23
N GLY A 259 4.94 27.83 4.14
CA GLY A 259 3.77 26.95 3.98
C GLY A 259 3.17 26.39 5.28
N LEU A 260 3.67 26.77 6.47
CA LEU A 260 3.15 26.25 7.75
C LEU A 260 1.65 26.50 7.95
N ASP A 261 1.12 27.59 7.41
CA ASP A 261 -0.29 27.98 7.50
C ASP A 261 -1.02 27.92 6.15
N THR A 262 -0.33 27.53 5.08
CA THR A 262 -0.89 27.45 3.73
C THR A 262 -0.95 26.02 3.26
N ARG A 263 -2.15 25.53 2.92
CA ARG A 263 -2.32 24.18 2.40
C ARG A 263 -1.79 24.09 0.97
N PRO A 264 -0.99 23.07 0.66
CA PRO A 264 -0.59 22.78 -0.70
C PRO A 264 -1.80 22.47 -1.58
N VAL A 265 -1.64 22.68 -2.88
CA VAL A 265 -2.60 22.27 -3.91
C VAL A 265 -2.04 21.04 -4.66
N PHE A 266 -2.93 20.14 -5.05
CA PHE A 266 -2.56 18.99 -5.85
C PHE A 266 -2.60 19.37 -7.32
N LYS A 267 -1.43 19.36 -7.98
CA LYS A 267 -1.23 19.77 -9.37
C LYS A 267 -0.96 18.57 -10.25
N ARG A 268 -1.20 18.73 -11.55
CA ARG A 268 -0.87 17.72 -12.57
C ARG A 268 0.21 18.26 -13.51
N VAL A 269 1.19 17.44 -13.81
CA VAL A 269 2.15 17.75 -14.88
C VAL A 269 1.42 17.69 -16.24
N PRO A 270 1.46 18.75 -17.06
CA PRO A 270 0.72 18.81 -18.30
C PRO A 270 1.03 17.63 -19.21
N GLY A 271 -0.02 16.99 -19.77
CA GLY A 271 0.13 15.87 -20.71
C GLY A 271 0.52 14.52 -20.08
N THR A 272 0.61 14.42 -18.75
CA THR A 272 1.01 13.19 -18.04
C THR A 272 -0.06 12.74 -17.05
N GLU A 273 0.16 11.57 -16.44
CA GLU A 273 -0.58 11.07 -15.27
C GLU A 273 0.20 11.30 -13.96
N HIS A 274 1.10 12.28 -13.95
CA HIS A 274 1.90 12.66 -12.80
C HIS A 274 1.25 13.80 -12.03
N PHE A 275 0.93 13.55 -10.78
CA PHE A 275 0.31 14.51 -9.85
C PHE A 275 1.23 14.72 -8.65
N TYR A 276 1.30 15.97 -8.18
CA TYR A 276 2.15 16.33 -7.04
C TYR A 276 1.53 17.45 -6.21
N SER A 277 1.88 17.46 -4.95
CA SER A 277 1.49 18.49 -3.99
C SER A 277 2.53 19.59 -3.98
N GLU A 278 2.09 20.84 -4.12
CA GLU A 278 2.95 22.02 -4.09
C GLU A 278 2.19 23.20 -3.48
N LEU A 279 2.89 24.14 -2.85
CA LEU A 279 2.27 25.38 -2.39
C LEU A 279 1.71 26.20 -3.57
N PRO A 280 0.68 27.03 -3.36
CA PRO A 280 0.18 27.92 -4.41
C PRO A 280 1.30 28.81 -4.99
N ASP A 281 1.27 29.06 -6.29
CA ASP A 281 2.33 29.78 -7.02
C ASP A 281 2.62 31.17 -6.44
N GLU A 282 1.57 31.87 -6.00
CA GLU A 282 1.67 33.17 -5.34
C GLU A 282 2.46 33.13 -4.04
N VAL A 283 2.30 32.02 -3.27
CA VAL A 283 3.04 31.83 -2.01
C VAL A 283 4.50 31.52 -2.30
N LEU A 284 4.77 30.68 -3.29
CA LEU A 284 6.14 30.37 -3.73
C LEU A 284 6.84 31.64 -4.20
N LYS A 285 6.25 32.37 -5.13
CA LYS A 285 6.82 33.62 -5.69
C LYS A 285 7.04 34.72 -4.62
N ALA A 286 6.10 34.86 -3.69
CA ALA A 286 6.25 35.82 -2.58
C ALA A 286 7.44 35.47 -1.66
N ASN A 287 7.88 34.22 -1.64
CA ASN A 287 9.04 33.75 -0.88
C ASN A 287 10.29 33.54 -1.75
N GLY A 288 10.31 34.02 -2.99
CA GLY A 288 11.45 33.89 -3.90
C GLY A 288 11.69 32.48 -4.44
N LEU A 289 10.66 31.61 -4.40
CA LEU A 289 10.70 30.26 -4.93
C LEU A 289 10.01 30.20 -6.29
N THR A 290 10.52 29.35 -7.18
CA THR A 290 9.94 29.12 -8.51
C THR A 290 8.98 27.93 -8.48
N PRO A 291 7.72 28.08 -8.92
CA PRO A 291 6.81 26.97 -9.10
C PRO A 291 7.40 25.90 -10.03
N HIS A 292 7.15 24.62 -9.75
CA HIS A 292 7.68 23.53 -10.56
C HIS A 292 7.26 23.62 -12.04
N ALA A 293 6.03 24.05 -12.30
CA ALA A 293 5.52 24.22 -13.66
C ALA A 293 6.29 25.27 -14.49
N GLU A 294 7.08 26.15 -13.87
CA GLU A 294 7.91 27.15 -14.56
C GLU A 294 9.36 26.66 -14.79
N VAL A 295 9.73 25.51 -14.25
CA VAL A 295 11.08 24.92 -14.35
C VAL A 295 11.13 23.85 -15.44
N MET A 296 9.97 23.31 -15.83
CA MET A 296 9.82 22.34 -16.94
C MET A 296 9.86 23.06 -18.31
#